data_f2dd730e745422998dd40aa005212a15
#
_entry.id   f2dd730e745422998dd40aa005212a15
#
_cell.length_a   1.000
_cell.length_b   1.000
_cell.length_c   1.000
_cell.angle_alpha   90.00
_cell.angle_beta   90.00
_cell.angle_gamma   90.00
#
_symmetry.space_group_name_H-M   'P 1'
#
loop_
_entity.id
_entity.type
_entity.pdbx_description
1 polymer ?
#
loop_
_entity_poly.entity_id
_entity_poly.type
_entity_poly.pdbx_seq_one_letter_code
_entity_poly.pdbx_strand_id
1 'polypeptide(L)'
;ALEDAGVLLELLEQPVKAADIEGLKYVTERVHTPVMADESVFGPSQVFDLIQRRAADIINIKLMKTGGISNAVRVADIAALYGVQCMIGCMLESAISVAAAVHLAVAKADAITKVDLDGPSLSQFNPVHGGVVFNESEITITDAPGLGIVRIDGLEPVPR
;
A
#
# COMPACT_ATOMS: atom_id res chain seq x y z
N ALA A 1 -15.97 6.71 -22.28
CA ALA A 1 -14.75 7.20 -21.64
C ALA A 1 -13.55 6.33 -22.04
N LEU A 2 -12.59 6.03 -21.13
CA LEU A 2 -11.39 5.22 -21.50
C LEU A 2 -11.77 3.79 -21.85
N GLU A 3 -12.65 3.16 -21.07
CA GLU A 3 -13.17 1.81 -21.36
C GLU A 3 -13.88 1.77 -22.72
N ASP A 4 -14.73 2.75 -23.04
CA ASP A 4 -15.42 2.85 -24.33
C ASP A 4 -14.44 3.04 -25.50
N ALA A 5 -13.27 3.60 -25.24
CA ALA A 5 -12.19 3.74 -26.21
C ALA A 5 -11.30 2.47 -26.33
N GLY A 6 -11.63 1.40 -25.60
CA GLY A 6 -10.89 0.15 -25.61
C GLY A 6 -9.57 0.20 -24.83
N VAL A 7 -9.39 1.21 -23.97
CA VAL A 7 -8.22 1.27 -23.09
C VAL A 7 -8.45 0.35 -21.89
N LEU A 8 -7.65 -0.71 -21.81
CA LEU A 8 -7.69 -1.64 -20.69
C LEU A 8 -6.87 -1.07 -19.52
N LEU A 9 -7.57 -0.68 -18.46
CA LEU A 9 -6.94 -0.26 -17.21
C LEU A 9 -6.90 -1.45 -16.25
N GLU A 10 -5.79 -1.61 -15.55
CA GLU A 10 -5.66 -2.63 -14.50
C GLU A 10 -6.47 -2.25 -13.26
N LEU A 11 -6.46 -0.99 -12.89
CA LEU A 11 -7.23 -0.42 -11.79
C LEU A 11 -7.46 1.09 -11.97
N LEU A 12 -8.39 1.63 -11.21
CA LEU A 12 -8.69 3.06 -11.10
C LEU A 12 -8.54 3.47 -9.64
N GLU A 13 -7.46 4.21 -9.33
CA GLU A 13 -7.15 4.63 -7.96
C GLU A 13 -7.88 5.92 -7.61
N GLN A 14 -8.56 5.92 -6.47
CA GLN A 14 -9.22 7.03 -5.77
C GLN A 14 -9.82 8.09 -6.73
N PRO A 15 -10.81 7.73 -7.55
CA PRO A 15 -11.36 8.64 -8.57
C PRO A 15 -12.14 9.85 -8.03
N VAL A 16 -12.34 9.90 -6.71
CA VAL A 16 -13.11 10.94 -6.02
C VAL A 16 -12.34 11.47 -4.80
N LYS A 17 -12.82 12.54 -4.18
CA LYS A 17 -12.23 13.07 -2.94
C LYS A 17 -12.33 12.03 -1.81
N ALA A 18 -11.34 12.03 -0.91
CA ALA A 18 -11.23 11.09 0.21
C ALA A 18 -12.51 10.93 1.04
N ALA A 19 -13.24 12.01 1.29
CA ALA A 19 -14.47 12.01 2.09
C ALA A 19 -15.74 11.61 1.30
N ASP A 20 -15.65 11.49 -0.02
CA ASP A 20 -16.80 11.20 -0.89
C ASP A 20 -16.97 9.68 -1.10
N ILE A 21 -17.36 8.98 -0.06
CA ILE A 21 -17.58 7.52 -0.09
C ILE A 21 -18.75 7.14 -1.01
N GLU A 22 -19.79 7.96 -1.05
CA GLU A 22 -20.93 7.72 -1.96
C GLU A 22 -20.53 7.90 -3.43
N GLY A 23 -19.68 8.90 -3.72
CA GLY A 23 -19.11 9.07 -5.06
C GLY A 23 -18.18 7.92 -5.43
N LEU A 24 -17.36 7.41 -4.49
CA LEU A 24 -16.50 6.25 -4.71
C LEU A 24 -17.35 5.02 -5.08
N LYS A 25 -18.38 4.73 -4.29
CA LYS A 25 -19.34 3.66 -4.56
C LYS A 25 -20.02 3.85 -5.92
N TYR A 26 -20.46 5.07 -6.22
CA TYR A 26 -21.12 5.38 -7.49
C TYR A 26 -20.24 5.02 -8.69
N VAL A 27 -18.93 5.29 -8.62
CA VAL A 27 -17.98 4.94 -9.68
C VAL A 27 -17.80 3.42 -9.72
N THR A 28 -17.52 2.78 -8.58
CA THR A 28 -17.30 1.32 -8.45
C THR A 28 -18.44 0.51 -9.07
N GLU A 29 -19.69 0.95 -8.89
CA GLU A 29 -20.87 0.27 -9.45
C GLU A 29 -21.05 0.45 -10.97
N ARG A 30 -20.31 1.37 -11.61
CA ARG A 30 -20.55 1.79 -13.01
C ARG A 30 -19.40 1.59 -13.97
N VAL A 31 -18.26 1.15 -13.47
CA VAL A 31 -17.09 0.81 -14.29
C VAL A 31 -16.79 -0.66 -14.19
N HIS A 32 -16.15 -1.22 -15.20
CA HIS A 32 -15.64 -2.60 -15.17
C HIS A 32 -14.23 -2.69 -14.61
N THR A 33 -13.48 -1.60 -14.71
CA THR A 33 -12.14 -1.45 -14.14
C THR A 33 -12.22 -1.50 -12.61
N PRO A 34 -11.47 -2.36 -11.92
CA PRO A 34 -11.46 -2.39 -10.46
C PRO A 34 -11.12 -1.03 -9.85
N VAL A 35 -11.91 -0.58 -8.89
CA VAL A 35 -11.71 0.70 -8.21
C VAL A 35 -10.98 0.48 -6.90
N MET A 36 -9.89 1.23 -6.70
CA MET A 36 -9.07 1.19 -5.49
C MET A 36 -9.31 2.42 -4.62
N ALA A 37 -9.52 2.19 -3.32
CA ALA A 37 -9.56 3.23 -2.31
C ALA A 37 -8.15 3.45 -1.74
N ASP A 38 -7.67 4.70 -1.77
CA ASP A 38 -6.40 5.13 -1.17
C ASP A 38 -6.62 6.15 -0.06
N GLU A 39 -6.89 7.42 -0.38
CA GLU A 39 -7.05 8.48 0.63
C GLU A 39 -8.34 8.32 1.47
N SER A 40 -9.24 7.47 1.07
CA SER A 40 -10.42 7.11 1.86
C SER A 40 -10.14 6.08 2.97
N VAL A 41 -8.91 5.54 3.05
CA VAL A 41 -8.54 4.46 3.97
C VAL A 41 -7.36 4.86 4.85
N PHE A 42 -7.58 4.95 6.16
CA PHE A 42 -6.54 5.20 7.16
C PHE A 42 -6.42 4.07 8.20
N GLY A 43 -7.37 3.15 8.25
CA GLY A 43 -7.29 2.07 9.23
C GLY A 43 -8.46 1.09 9.16
N PRO A 44 -8.51 0.14 10.10
CA PRO A 44 -9.46 -0.97 10.07
C PRO A 44 -10.94 -0.56 10.02
N SER A 45 -11.32 0.53 10.69
CA SER A 45 -12.72 0.98 10.71
C SER A 45 -13.19 1.49 9.36
N GLN A 46 -12.35 2.27 8.64
CA GLN A 46 -12.66 2.74 7.29
C GLN A 46 -12.72 1.58 6.29
N VAL A 47 -11.79 0.62 6.40
CA VAL A 47 -11.81 -0.58 5.54
C VAL A 47 -13.12 -1.34 5.72
N PHE A 48 -13.54 -1.57 6.97
CA PHE A 48 -14.80 -2.25 7.23
C PHE A 48 -16.00 -1.50 6.64
N ASP A 49 -16.07 -0.17 6.79
CA ASP A 49 -17.15 0.66 6.23
C ASP A 49 -17.17 0.59 4.69
N LEU A 50 -16.02 0.72 4.03
CA LEU A 50 -15.92 0.64 2.58
C LEU A 50 -16.37 -0.73 2.05
N ILE A 51 -15.97 -1.81 2.70
CA ILE A 51 -16.38 -3.19 2.35
C ILE A 51 -17.88 -3.36 2.52
N GLN A 52 -18.46 -2.93 3.65
CA GLN A 52 -19.89 -3.02 3.92
C GLN A 52 -20.72 -2.26 2.87
N ARG A 53 -20.23 -1.12 2.42
CA ARG A 53 -20.88 -0.31 1.38
C ARG A 53 -20.60 -0.80 -0.04
N ARG A 54 -19.65 -1.73 -0.23
CA ARG A 54 -19.13 -2.11 -1.55
C ARG A 54 -18.64 -0.88 -2.33
N ALA A 55 -17.91 0.00 -1.66
CA ALA A 55 -17.49 1.27 -2.21
C ALA A 55 -16.13 1.19 -2.94
N ALA A 56 -15.41 0.08 -2.83
CA ALA A 56 -14.16 -0.16 -3.56
C ALA A 56 -13.92 -1.67 -3.73
N ASP A 57 -13.18 -2.05 -4.77
CA ASP A 57 -12.78 -3.42 -5.07
C ASP A 57 -11.41 -3.76 -4.48
N ILE A 58 -10.56 -2.74 -4.30
CA ILE A 58 -9.18 -2.88 -3.82
C ILE A 58 -8.94 -1.84 -2.72
N ILE A 59 -8.15 -2.21 -1.70
CA ILE A 59 -7.74 -1.34 -0.60
C ILE A 59 -6.24 -1.05 -0.72
N ASN A 60 -5.84 0.23 -0.78
CA ASN A 60 -4.44 0.62 -0.76
C ASN A 60 -3.93 0.80 0.67
N ILE A 61 -3.09 -0.12 1.13
CA ILE A 61 -2.43 -0.09 2.43
C ILE A 61 -1.14 0.72 2.31
N LYS A 62 -1.00 1.79 3.09
CA LYS A 62 0.26 2.53 3.26
C LYS A 62 0.57 2.61 4.74
N LEU A 63 1.78 2.21 5.16
CA LEU A 63 2.16 2.15 6.58
C LEU A 63 2.00 3.50 7.29
N MET A 64 2.31 4.60 6.60
CA MET A 64 2.12 5.95 7.13
C MET A 64 0.65 6.30 7.36
N LYS A 65 -0.26 5.88 6.48
CA LYS A 65 -1.70 6.10 6.66
C LYS A 65 -2.28 5.24 7.78
N THR A 66 -1.89 3.97 7.84
CA THR A 66 -2.42 3.03 8.84
C THR A 66 -1.83 3.22 10.24
N GLY A 67 -0.78 4.04 10.38
CA GLY A 67 -0.08 4.24 11.64
C GLY A 67 0.79 3.06 12.04
N GLY A 68 1.31 2.31 11.06
CA GLY A 68 2.29 1.24 11.25
C GLY A 68 1.77 -0.16 10.97
N ILE A 69 2.66 -1.15 11.18
CA ILE A 69 2.46 -2.55 10.78
C ILE A 69 1.24 -3.19 11.44
N SER A 70 1.01 -2.96 12.73
CA SER A 70 -0.07 -3.64 13.47
C SER A 70 -1.46 -3.33 12.91
N ASN A 71 -1.72 -2.08 12.54
CA ASN A 71 -2.98 -1.72 11.90
C ASN A 71 -3.03 -2.19 10.45
N ALA A 72 -1.90 -2.14 9.72
CA ALA A 72 -1.82 -2.62 8.35
C ALA A 72 -2.12 -4.13 8.26
N VAL A 73 -1.63 -4.94 9.21
CA VAL A 73 -2.00 -6.36 9.34
C VAL A 73 -3.51 -6.52 9.54
N ARG A 74 -4.12 -5.74 10.45
CA ARG A 74 -5.58 -5.80 10.67
C ARG A 74 -6.38 -5.42 9.43
N VAL A 75 -5.91 -4.42 8.67
CA VAL A 75 -6.53 -4.03 7.39
C VAL A 75 -6.48 -5.20 6.41
N ALA A 76 -5.32 -5.83 6.23
CA ALA A 76 -5.16 -6.98 5.35
C ALA A 76 -6.04 -8.17 5.80
N ASP A 77 -6.10 -8.44 7.11
CA ASP A 77 -6.93 -9.52 7.67
C ASP A 77 -8.43 -9.28 7.41
N ILE A 78 -8.91 -8.05 7.61
CA ILE A 78 -10.30 -7.70 7.32
C ILE A 78 -10.58 -7.85 5.82
N ALA A 79 -9.72 -7.33 4.96
CA ALA A 79 -9.89 -7.44 3.52
C ALA A 79 -9.93 -8.92 3.07
N ALA A 80 -8.99 -9.74 3.54
CA ALA A 80 -8.96 -11.18 3.27
C ALA A 80 -10.25 -11.89 3.72
N LEU A 81 -10.75 -11.57 4.92
CA LEU A 81 -11.98 -12.17 5.47
C LEU A 81 -13.20 -11.93 4.55
N TYR A 82 -13.25 -10.79 3.88
CA TYR A 82 -14.35 -10.43 2.99
C TYR A 82 -14.02 -10.65 1.49
N GLY A 83 -12.86 -11.24 1.18
CA GLY A 83 -12.46 -11.52 -0.20
C GLY A 83 -12.11 -10.26 -1.02
N VAL A 84 -11.74 -9.17 -0.35
CA VAL A 84 -11.30 -7.92 -0.97
C VAL A 84 -9.79 -7.92 -1.09
N GLN A 85 -9.27 -7.57 -2.27
CA GLN A 85 -7.83 -7.50 -2.50
C GLN A 85 -7.22 -6.22 -1.91
N CYS A 86 -5.93 -6.29 -1.62
CA CYS A 86 -5.15 -5.13 -1.21
C CYS A 86 -3.98 -4.88 -2.16
N MET A 87 -3.62 -3.61 -2.29
CA MET A 87 -2.31 -3.16 -2.72
C MET A 87 -1.54 -2.69 -1.49
N ILE A 88 -0.24 -2.94 -1.44
CA ILE A 88 0.65 -2.23 -0.53
C ILE A 88 1.32 -1.10 -1.31
N GLY A 89 1.06 0.13 -0.88
CA GLY A 89 1.69 1.32 -1.44
C GLY A 89 2.61 2.01 -0.44
N CYS A 90 3.25 3.10 -0.88
CA CYS A 90 4.02 3.98 -0.01
C CYS A 90 3.71 5.46 -0.30
N MET A 91 4.15 6.31 0.61
CA MET A 91 4.36 7.74 0.34
C MET A 91 5.81 7.93 -0.14
N LEU A 92 6.32 9.15 -0.21
CA LEU A 92 7.76 9.38 -0.40
C LEU A 92 8.50 8.97 0.88
N GLU A 93 8.63 7.67 1.07
CA GLU A 93 9.14 7.05 2.28
C GLU A 93 10.59 6.58 2.11
N SER A 94 11.30 6.48 3.24
CA SER A 94 12.64 5.91 3.24
C SER A 94 12.63 4.40 2.98
N ALA A 95 13.78 3.84 2.60
CA ALA A 95 13.95 2.40 2.44
C ALA A 95 13.69 1.60 3.73
N ILE A 96 13.69 2.24 4.90
CA ILE A 96 13.31 1.60 6.19
C ILE A 96 11.83 1.24 6.17
N SER A 97 10.97 2.20 5.83
CA SER A 97 9.52 1.99 5.77
C SER A 97 9.15 1.00 4.67
N VAL A 98 9.79 1.13 3.50
CA VAL A 98 9.56 0.22 2.38
C VAL A 98 10.01 -1.21 2.73
N ALA A 99 11.13 -1.40 3.43
CA ALA A 99 11.51 -2.72 3.92
C ALA A 99 10.41 -3.34 4.80
N ALA A 100 9.86 -2.56 5.74
CA ALA A 100 8.75 -3.04 6.57
C ALA A 100 7.48 -3.35 5.74
N ALA A 101 7.17 -2.55 4.73
CA ALA A 101 6.04 -2.77 3.84
C ALA A 101 6.21 -4.05 3.00
N VAL A 102 7.40 -4.33 2.50
CA VAL A 102 7.69 -5.57 1.74
C VAL A 102 7.55 -6.80 2.62
N HIS A 103 8.05 -6.76 3.87
CA HIS A 103 7.85 -7.86 4.82
C HIS A 103 6.36 -8.11 5.09
N LEU A 104 5.56 -7.05 5.20
CA LEU A 104 4.10 -7.18 5.34
C LEU A 104 3.49 -7.80 4.09
N ALA A 105 3.87 -7.34 2.88
CA ALA A 105 3.37 -7.89 1.62
C ALA A 105 3.62 -9.40 1.51
N VAL A 106 4.83 -9.84 1.84
CA VAL A 106 5.18 -11.27 1.85
C VAL A 106 4.38 -12.04 2.90
N ALA A 107 4.23 -11.50 4.11
CA ALA A 107 3.50 -12.15 5.20
C ALA A 107 1.99 -12.22 4.98
N LYS A 108 1.43 -11.36 4.13
CA LYS A 108 -0.01 -11.25 3.82
C LYS A 108 -0.28 -11.38 2.31
N ALA A 109 0.49 -12.21 1.62
CA ALA A 109 0.36 -12.42 0.18
C ALA A 109 -1.00 -13.02 -0.25
N ASP A 110 -1.77 -13.55 0.68
CA ASP A 110 -3.14 -14.00 0.49
C ASP A 110 -4.12 -12.83 0.26
N ALA A 111 -3.85 -11.67 0.85
CA ALA A 111 -4.66 -10.45 0.71
C ALA A 111 -3.98 -9.39 -0.15
N ILE A 112 -2.68 -9.20 0.02
CA ILE A 112 -1.88 -8.17 -0.68
C ILE A 112 -1.38 -8.76 -1.99
N THR A 113 -2.07 -8.46 -3.07
CA THR A 113 -1.80 -9.02 -4.41
C THR A 113 -1.11 -8.04 -5.36
N LYS A 114 -1.00 -6.78 -4.95
CA LYS A 114 -0.39 -5.69 -5.73
C LYS A 114 0.60 -4.91 -4.87
N VAL A 115 1.68 -4.42 -5.50
CA VAL A 115 2.77 -3.70 -4.83
C VAL A 115 3.11 -2.45 -5.63
N ASP A 116 3.19 -1.30 -4.92
CA ASP A 116 3.64 -0.01 -5.45
C ASP A 116 4.52 0.68 -4.40
N LEU A 117 5.82 0.33 -4.37
CA LEU A 117 6.78 0.68 -3.31
C LEU A 117 8.03 1.34 -3.89
N ASP A 118 7.86 2.33 -4.75
CA ASP A 118 8.92 3.02 -5.47
C ASP A 118 9.60 4.18 -4.70
N GLY A 119 9.09 4.56 -3.52
CA GLY A 119 9.53 5.72 -2.75
C GLY A 119 11.06 5.90 -2.66
N PRO A 120 11.85 4.89 -2.29
CA PRO A 120 13.32 5.01 -2.25
C PRO A 120 13.98 5.28 -3.59
N SER A 121 13.40 4.77 -4.69
CA SER A 121 13.92 4.96 -6.06
C SER A 121 13.77 6.41 -6.55
N LEU A 122 12.82 7.15 -5.97
CA LEU A 122 12.58 8.57 -6.28
C LEU A 122 13.47 9.52 -5.47
N SER A 123 14.24 9.01 -4.51
CA SER A 123 15.13 9.81 -3.68
C SER A 123 16.46 10.05 -4.37
N GLN A 124 17.00 11.28 -4.29
CA GLN A 124 18.34 11.59 -4.78
C GLN A 124 19.45 10.83 -4.04
N PHE A 125 19.20 10.48 -2.78
CA PHE A 125 20.14 9.78 -1.92
C PHE A 125 19.37 8.85 -0.98
N ASN A 126 19.79 7.58 -0.94
CA ASN A 126 19.27 6.61 0.02
C ASN A 126 20.33 6.39 1.12
N PRO A 127 20.10 6.86 2.36
CA PRO A 127 21.07 6.69 3.45
C PRO A 127 21.08 5.28 4.04
N VAL A 128 20.16 4.39 3.61
CA VAL A 128 19.97 3.07 4.21
C VAL A 128 20.77 2.02 3.47
N HIS A 129 21.60 1.28 4.20
CA HIS A 129 22.38 0.14 3.70
C HIS A 129 21.74 -1.17 4.16
N GLY A 130 21.52 -2.08 3.24
CA GLY A 130 20.77 -3.32 3.49
C GLY A 130 19.25 -3.08 3.36
N GLY A 131 18.48 -3.94 3.99
CA GLY A 131 17.02 -3.93 3.86
C GLY A 131 16.58 -4.72 2.63
N VAL A 132 15.71 -4.12 1.83
CA VAL A 132 15.24 -4.73 0.57
C VAL A 132 16.17 -4.40 -0.59
N VAL A 133 16.17 -5.28 -1.58
CA VAL A 133 16.93 -5.10 -2.82
C VAL A 133 15.94 -4.83 -3.96
N PHE A 134 16.16 -3.73 -4.65
CA PHE A 134 15.41 -3.36 -5.86
C PHE A 134 16.17 -3.84 -7.09
N ASN A 135 15.49 -4.59 -7.95
CA ASN A 135 16.01 -5.05 -9.22
C ASN A 135 14.92 -4.82 -10.28
N GLU A 136 14.97 -3.70 -10.99
CA GLU A 136 13.92 -3.25 -11.91
C GLU A 136 12.54 -3.21 -11.22
N SER A 137 11.60 -4.06 -11.62
CA SER A 137 10.26 -4.18 -11.06
C SER A 137 10.16 -5.17 -9.88
N GLU A 138 11.26 -5.81 -9.52
CA GLU A 138 11.29 -6.77 -8.42
C GLU A 138 11.86 -6.14 -7.15
N ILE A 139 11.21 -6.44 -6.01
CA ILE A 139 11.69 -6.06 -4.69
C ILE A 139 11.83 -7.34 -3.87
N THR A 140 13.04 -7.64 -3.41
CA THR A 140 13.33 -8.84 -2.63
C THR A 140 13.77 -8.51 -1.22
N ILE A 141 13.39 -9.36 -0.27
CA ILE A 141 13.89 -9.33 1.10
C ILE A 141 15.13 -10.24 1.21
N THR A 142 15.96 -9.99 2.21
CA THR A 142 17.15 -10.79 2.51
C THR A 142 16.88 -11.71 3.71
N ASP A 143 17.71 -12.73 3.89
CA ASP A 143 17.66 -13.62 5.08
C ASP A 143 18.28 -12.98 6.35
N ALA A 144 18.64 -11.70 6.28
CA ALA A 144 19.21 -10.98 7.43
C ALA A 144 18.16 -10.74 8.52
N PRO A 145 18.53 -10.70 9.80
CA PRO A 145 17.59 -10.48 10.90
C PRO A 145 16.84 -9.15 10.82
N GLY A 146 15.59 -9.14 11.27
CA GLY A 146 14.73 -7.94 11.31
C GLY A 146 14.38 -7.46 9.90
N LEU A 147 14.58 -6.18 9.64
CA LEU A 147 14.37 -5.59 8.30
C LEU A 147 15.58 -5.75 7.37
N GLY A 148 16.64 -6.46 7.81
CA GLY A 148 17.86 -6.61 7.05
C GLY A 148 18.72 -5.33 6.93
N ILE A 149 18.40 -4.27 7.69
CA ILE A 149 19.15 -3.01 7.65
C ILE A 149 20.45 -3.17 8.40
N VAL A 150 21.57 -2.85 7.74
CA VAL A 150 22.92 -2.97 8.29
C VAL A 150 23.38 -1.64 8.90
N ARG A 151 23.13 -0.52 8.21
CA ARG A 151 23.59 0.81 8.60
C ARG A 151 22.70 1.89 7.99
N ILE A 152 22.62 3.03 8.67
CA ILE A 152 21.98 4.25 8.17
C ILE A 152 22.99 5.38 8.30
N ASP A 153 23.30 6.05 7.19
CA ASP A 153 24.24 7.17 7.18
C ASP A 153 23.58 8.45 7.72
N GLY A 154 24.38 9.32 8.34
CA GLY A 154 23.92 10.63 8.82
C GLY A 154 23.08 10.60 10.10
N LEU A 155 23.00 9.46 10.80
CA LEU A 155 22.37 9.41 12.12
C LEU A 155 23.30 10.04 13.17
N GLU A 156 22.78 11.02 13.92
CA GLU A 156 23.45 11.57 15.09
C GLU A 156 22.76 11.06 16.36
N PRO A 157 23.53 10.76 17.43
CA PRO A 157 22.95 10.39 18.71
C PRO A 157 22.09 11.55 19.25
N VAL A 158 20.86 11.26 19.66
CA VAL A 158 20.04 12.22 20.37
C VAL A 158 20.70 12.45 21.75
N PRO A 159 21.04 13.69 22.14
CA PRO A 159 21.53 13.98 23.49
C PRO A 159 20.52 13.49 24.54
N ARG A 160 21.02 12.78 25.56
CA ARG A 160 20.19 12.31 26.69
C ARG A 160 19.85 13.44 27.63
#